data_d851e59fbb7bf9c24a96d704c956adb3
#
_entry.id   d851e59fbb7bf9c24a96d704c956adb3
#
_cell.length_a   1.000
_cell.length_b   1.000
_cell.length_c   1.000
_cell.angle_alpha   90.00
_cell.angle_beta   90.00
_cell.angle_gamma   90.00
#
_symmetry.space_group_name_H-M   'P 1'
#
loop_
_entity.id
_entity.type
_entity.pdbx_description
1 polymer ?
#
loop_
_entity_poly.entity_id
_entity_poly.type
_entity_poly.pdbx_seq_one_letter_code
_entity_poly.pdbx_strand_id
1 'polypeptide(L)'
;MRFPFRRPLRPVRMIRALALLSVAALTVPASHAGPLKGAPAPFDKGGVKVALVNYLSTGDFFQAYEAGAQKQAKALGIDLRIYEGRQDATEQREQIQQAISVGVSAIIVNHGLPESLKDVVQRALDKGIKVVAFDVDLGNPKVPQIEQSDRDLANLLLDQAVKDNGDAFSAGYVYVAGFAPLDRRDAAWRDFKRAHPKVREQARWGTVDNPIAQSVANQAAAAYRAHPDIRVVFAPYDEFARGAKLAADEAKLASKLRIYSADISTADIEAIRAPGSAWVATAATNPAVVGAVSVRAAALLVAGQDPGRRIVVKPTLITRDDLVKNDIRTIAELGAKFPAFRASDAVTASWIPATD
;
A
#
# COMPACT_ATOMS: atom_id res chain seq x y z
N MET A 1 64.37 -21.11 -53.03
CA MET A 1 65.42 -22.13 -52.70
C MET A 1 65.16 -22.65 -51.27
N ARG A 2 65.05 -23.99 -51.17
CA ARG A 2 65.20 -24.85 -49.97
C ARG A 2 64.25 -24.59 -48.76
N PHE A 3 63.18 -25.43 -48.67
CA PHE A 3 62.56 -25.89 -47.42
C PHE A 3 63.48 -26.78 -46.60
N PRO A 4 63.37 -26.80 -45.28
CA PRO A 4 63.52 -28.10 -44.63
C PRO A 4 62.47 -28.40 -43.57
N PHE A 5 62.08 -29.65 -43.57
CA PHE A 5 61.81 -30.65 -42.54
C PHE A 5 60.66 -30.42 -41.54
N ARG A 6 59.60 -31.18 -41.77
CA ARG A 6 58.56 -31.59 -40.79
C ARG A 6 59.16 -32.56 -39.75
N ARG A 7 58.93 -32.28 -38.47
CA ARG A 7 59.06 -33.28 -37.39
C ARG A 7 57.67 -33.82 -37.02
N PRO A 8 57.54 -35.13 -36.71
CA PRO A 8 56.27 -35.74 -36.38
C PRO A 8 55.85 -35.45 -34.93
N LEU A 9 54.56 -35.12 -34.75
CA LEU A 9 53.91 -34.92 -33.44
C LEU A 9 53.63 -36.28 -32.79
N ARG A 10 54.08 -36.47 -31.57
CA ARG A 10 53.78 -37.62 -30.73
C ARG A 10 52.34 -37.51 -30.19
N PRO A 11 51.57 -38.60 -30.09
CA PRO A 11 50.21 -38.55 -29.56
C PRO A 11 50.26 -38.41 -28.02
N VAL A 12 49.62 -37.35 -27.51
CA VAL A 12 49.37 -37.16 -26.07
C VAL A 12 48.13 -37.99 -25.70
N ARG A 13 48.36 -38.98 -24.85
CA ARG A 13 47.24 -39.74 -24.23
C ARG A 13 46.45 -38.84 -23.29
N MET A 14 45.24 -38.44 -23.69
CA MET A 14 44.29 -37.77 -22.82
C MET A 14 43.67 -38.76 -21.86
N ILE A 15 44.07 -38.69 -20.59
CA ILE A 15 43.37 -39.35 -19.49
C ILE A 15 42.11 -38.54 -19.20
N ARG A 16 40.95 -39.12 -19.53
CA ARG A 16 39.65 -38.55 -19.15
C ARG A 16 39.41 -38.87 -17.67
N ALA A 17 39.66 -37.89 -16.78
CA ALA A 17 39.18 -37.92 -15.42
C ALA A 17 37.70 -37.51 -15.43
N LEU A 18 36.80 -38.45 -15.18
CA LEU A 18 35.39 -38.20 -14.93
C LEU A 18 35.27 -37.60 -13.52
N ALA A 19 35.17 -36.27 -13.41
CA ALA A 19 34.80 -35.65 -12.16
C ALA A 19 33.27 -35.75 -12.01
N LEU A 20 32.79 -36.63 -11.14
CA LEU A 20 31.42 -36.70 -10.65
C LEU A 20 31.18 -35.43 -9.81
N LEU A 21 30.59 -34.38 -10.40
CA LEU A 21 30.02 -33.28 -9.65
C LEU A 21 28.74 -33.79 -8.97
N SER A 22 28.85 -34.09 -7.68
CA SER A 22 27.71 -34.30 -6.80
C SER A 22 27.05 -32.93 -6.61
N VAL A 23 25.96 -32.64 -7.33
CA VAL A 23 25.08 -31.52 -7.05
C VAL A 23 24.35 -31.84 -5.75
N ALA A 24 24.87 -31.34 -4.64
CA ALA A 24 24.13 -31.30 -3.39
C ALA A 24 22.97 -30.32 -3.61
N ALA A 25 21.78 -30.86 -3.82
CA ALA A 25 20.56 -30.07 -3.80
C ALA A 25 20.43 -29.49 -2.38
N LEU A 26 20.77 -28.20 -2.25
CA LEU A 26 20.43 -27.40 -1.07
C LEU A 26 18.90 -27.31 -1.04
N THR A 27 18.26 -28.27 -0.36
CA THR A 27 16.85 -28.13 0.03
C THR A 27 16.80 -26.99 1.04
N VAL A 28 16.46 -25.80 0.56
CA VAL A 28 16.02 -24.70 1.44
C VAL A 28 14.83 -25.27 2.21
N PRO A 29 14.89 -25.39 3.56
CA PRO A 29 13.74 -25.85 4.31
C PRO A 29 12.61 -24.86 4.05
N ALA A 30 11.52 -25.31 3.43
CA ALA A 30 10.28 -24.57 3.40
C ALA A 30 9.95 -24.29 4.87
N SER A 31 9.93 -23.01 5.24
CA SER A 31 9.54 -22.57 6.58
C SER A 31 8.08 -22.98 6.76
N HIS A 32 7.86 -24.18 7.26
CA HIS A 32 6.52 -24.62 7.61
C HIS A 32 6.10 -23.82 8.83
N ALA A 33 5.14 -22.98 8.63
CA ALA A 33 4.46 -22.28 9.69
C ALA A 33 3.95 -23.31 10.71
N GLY A 34 4.52 -23.27 11.92
CA GLY A 34 4.24 -24.25 12.97
C GLY A 34 2.85 -24.09 13.59
N PRO A 35 2.37 -25.09 14.32
CA PRO A 35 1.11 -25.02 15.03
C PRO A 35 1.12 -23.88 16.07
N LEU A 36 0.03 -23.12 16.14
CA LEU A 36 -0.17 -22.07 17.13
C LEU A 36 -0.95 -22.63 18.33
N LYS A 37 -0.26 -22.79 19.45
CA LYS A 37 -0.86 -23.36 20.66
C LYS A 37 -2.02 -22.51 21.18
N GLY A 38 -3.17 -23.16 21.38
CA GLY A 38 -4.39 -22.50 21.88
C GLY A 38 -5.22 -21.80 20.82
N ALA A 39 -4.79 -21.80 19.56
CA ALA A 39 -5.57 -21.31 18.45
C ALA A 39 -6.63 -22.33 18.00
N PRO A 40 -7.74 -21.91 17.39
CA PRO A 40 -8.71 -22.80 16.78
C PRO A 40 -8.16 -23.49 15.53
N ALA A 41 -8.81 -24.60 15.11
CA ALA A 41 -8.48 -25.22 13.83
C ALA A 41 -8.68 -24.22 12.66
N PRO A 42 -7.83 -24.29 11.63
CA PRO A 42 -6.70 -25.19 11.41
C PRO A 42 -5.36 -24.70 12.00
N PHE A 43 -5.32 -23.57 12.70
CA PHE A 43 -4.09 -22.95 13.22
C PHE A 43 -3.40 -23.79 14.30
N ASP A 44 -4.17 -24.58 15.05
CA ASP A 44 -3.67 -25.54 16.04
C ASP A 44 -2.78 -26.65 15.44
N LYS A 45 -2.93 -26.91 14.13
CA LYS A 45 -2.17 -27.90 13.38
C LYS A 45 -1.11 -27.31 12.48
N GLY A 46 -1.21 -26.02 12.20
CA GLY A 46 -0.36 -25.32 11.24
C GLY A 46 -0.69 -25.62 9.77
N GLY A 47 0.17 -25.16 8.86
CA GLY A 47 0.01 -25.39 7.43
C GLY A 47 -0.99 -24.48 6.72
N VAL A 48 -1.47 -23.43 7.39
CA VAL A 48 -2.36 -22.43 6.78
C VAL A 48 -1.58 -21.63 5.74
N LYS A 49 -2.11 -21.57 4.50
CA LYS A 49 -1.54 -20.82 3.39
C LYS A 49 -2.44 -19.65 3.05
N VAL A 50 -1.87 -18.46 2.91
CA VAL A 50 -2.61 -17.25 2.50
C VAL A 50 -1.89 -16.59 1.35
N ALA A 51 -2.63 -16.12 0.34
CA ALA A 51 -2.12 -15.30 -0.72
C ALA A 51 -2.48 -13.83 -0.45
N LEU A 52 -1.50 -12.93 -0.51
CA LEU A 52 -1.72 -11.49 -0.63
C LEU A 52 -1.48 -11.12 -2.09
N VAL A 53 -2.52 -10.65 -2.76
CA VAL A 53 -2.46 -10.30 -4.18
C VAL A 53 -2.64 -8.79 -4.32
N ASN A 54 -1.55 -8.11 -4.61
CA ASN A 54 -1.49 -6.67 -4.74
C ASN A 54 -1.79 -6.22 -6.17
N TYR A 55 -2.56 -5.14 -6.34
CA TYR A 55 -2.61 -4.39 -7.59
C TYR A 55 -1.44 -3.41 -7.69
N LEU A 56 -1.18 -2.70 -6.59
CA LEU A 56 -0.06 -1.77 -6.41
C LEU A 56 0.94 -2.37 -5.42
N SER A 57 2.22 -2.34 -5.74
CA SER A 57 3.32 -2.81 -4.88
C SER A 57 4.47 -1.81 -4.78
N THR A 58 4.41 -0.72 -5.55
CA THR A 58 5.42 0.34 -5.55
C THR A 58 5.05 1.46 -4.58
N GLY A 59 6.05 2.07 -3.96
CA GLY A 59 5.90 3.12 -2.96
C GLY A 59 6.00 2.59 -1.53
N ASP A 60 6.37 3.51 -0.64
CA ASP A 60 6.69 3.18 0.76
C ASP A 60 5.49 2.65 1.54
N PHE A 61 4.27 3.13 1.21
CA PHE A 61 3.03 2.64 1.80
C PHE A 61 2.88 1.12 1.61
N PHE A 62 3.02 0.64 0.38
CA PHE A 62 2.82 -0.78 0.06
C PHE A 62 3.91 -1.66 0.67
N GLN A 63 5.16 -1.20 0.68
CA GLN A 63 6.27 -1.91 1.34
C GLN A 63 6.01 -2.06 2.85
N ALA A 64 5.56 -0.99 3.52
CA ALA A 64 5.22 -1.04 4.93
C ALA A 64 3.99 -1.94 5.21
N TYR A 65 2.98 -1.88 4.35
CA TYR A 65 1.80 -2.76 4.41
C TYR A 65 2.22 -4.23 4.33
N GLU A 66 3.03 -4.60 3.36
CA GLU A 66 3.54 -5.96 3.18
C GLU A 66 4.38 -6.43 4.37
N ALA A 67 5.26 -5.57 4.88
CA ALA A 67 6.07 -5.87 6.06
C ALA A 67 5.18 -6.17 7.30
N GLY A 68 4.12 -5.39 7.50
CA GLY A 68 3.15 -5.63 8.56
C GLY A 68 2.36 -6.92 8.37
N ALA A 69 1.93 -7.19 7.14
CA ALA A 69 1.26 -8.45 6.79
C ALA A 69 2.17 -9.66 7.04
N GLN A 70 3.44 -9.60 6.61
CA GLN A 70 4.43 -10.66 6.84
C GLN A 70 4.70 -10.90 8.33
N LYS A 71 4.85 -9.81 9.11
CA LYS A 71 5.06 -9.89 10.56
C LYS A 71 3.89 -10.58 11.26
N GLN A 72 2.66 -10.21 10.92
CA GLN A 72 1.45 -10.81 11.48
C GLN A 72 1.27 -12.27 11.03
N ALA A 73 1.52 -12.56 9.76
CA ALA A 73 1.44 -13.91 9.22
C ALA A 73 2.43 -14.85 9.91
N LYS A 74 3.68 -14.40 10.11
CA LYS A 74 4.70 -15.14 10.85
C LYS A 74 4.26 -15.44 12.29
N ALA A 75 3.69 -14.45 12.98
CA ALA A 75 3.20 -14.62 14.35
C ALA A 75 2.03 -15.61 14.45
N LEU A 76 1.21 -15.70 13.39
CA LEU A 76 0.10 -16.65 13.29
C LEU A 76 0.49 -18.02 12.73
N GLY A 77 1.75 -18.23 12.39
CA GLY A 77 2.16 -19.47 11.73
C GLY A 77 1.55 -19.66 10.34
N ILE A 78 1.35 -18.59 9.57
CA ILE A 78 0.81 -18.59 8.22
C ILE A 78 1.94 -18.56 7.19
N ASP A 79 1.88 -19.46 6.18
CA ASP A 79 2.66 -19.36 4.95
C ASP A 79 2.02 -18.29 4.04
N LEU A 80 2.52 -17.06 4.14
CA LEU A 80 2.03 -15.91 3.35
C LEU A 80 2.83 -15.80 2.06
N ARG A 81 2.15 -15.93 0.91
CA ARG A 81 2.70 -15.62 -0.41
C ARG A 81 2.20 -14.27 -0.89
N ILE A 82 3.11 -13.41 -1.30
CA ILE A 82 2.80 -12.11 -1.89
C ILE A 82 2.95 -12.20 -3.41
N TYR A 83 1.96 -11.67 -4.12
CA TYR A 83 1.90 -11.57 -5.56
C TYR A 83 1.75 -10.12 -5.95
N GLU A 84 2.52 -9.68 -6.93
CA GLU A 84 2.57 -8.28 -7.37
C GLU A 84 1.94 -8.12 -8.76
N GLY A 85 0.77 -7.50 -8.83
CA GLY A 85 0.03 -7.29 -10.07
C GLY A 85 0.58 -6.15 -10.95
N ARG A 86 1.57 -5.38 -10.48
CA ARG A 86 2.30 -4.35 -11.26
C ARG A 86 1.38 -3.34 -11.97
N GLN A 87 0.26 -3.00 -11.35
CA GLN A 87 -0.79 -2.15 -11.92
C GLN A 87 -1.47 -2.74 -13.17
N ASP A 88 -1.36 -4.04 -13.38
CA ASP A 88 -2.03 -4.75 -14.46
C ASP A 88 -3.20 -5.58 -13.89
N ALA A 89 -4.42 -5.25 -14.31
CA ALA A 89 -5.63 -5.93 -13.84
C ALA A 89 -5.70 -7.38 -14.34
N THR A 90 -5.12 -7.68 -15.48
CA THR A 90 -5.05 -9.05 -16.02
C THR A 90 -4.06 -9.87 -15.20
N GLU A 91 -2.88 -9.33 -14.92
CA GLU A 91 -1.87 -10.00 -14.10
C GLU A 91 -2.41 -10.25 -12.68
N GLN A 92 -3.05 -9.26 -12.05
CA GLN A 92 -3.66 -9.45 -10.72
C GLN A 92 -4.70 -10.58 -10.73
N ARG A 93 -5.56 -10.63 -11.77
CA ARG A 93 -6.55 -11.69 -11.94
C ARG A 93 -5.91 -13.08 -12.10
N GLU A 94 -4.85 -13.18 -12.91
CA GLU A 94 -4.10 -14.43 -13.11
C GLU A 94 -3.44 -14.91 -11.82
N GLN A 95 -2.89 -14.00 -11.02
CA GLN A 95 -2.30 -14.31 -9.71
C GLN A 95 -3.33 -14.83 -8.71
N ILE A 96 -4.54 -14.26 -8.69
CA ILE A 96 -5.66 -14.82 -7.91
C ILE A 96 -5.99 -16.23 -8.40
N GLN A 97 -6.04 -16.45 -9.71
CA GLN A 97 -6.27 -17.78 -10.28
C GLN A 97 -5.16 -18.77 -9.91
N GLN A 98 -3.91 -18.33 -9.87
CA GLN A 98 -2.78 -19.14 -9.40
C GLN A 98 -2.93 -19.50 -7.92
N ALA A 99 -3.29 -18.53 -7.06
CA ALA A 99 -3.56 -18.78 -5.65
C ALA A 99 -4.68 -19.82 -5.45
N ILE A 100 -5.75 -19.73 -6.24
CA ILE A 100 -6.83 -20.73 -6.26
C ILE A 100 -6.28 -22.12 -6.64
N SER A 101 -5.43 -22.20 -7.64
CA SER A 101 -4.87 -23.47 -8.15
C SER A 101 -3.91 -24.12 -7.15
N VAL A 102 -3.18 -23.33 -6.38
CA VAL A 102 -2.29 -23.80 -5.30
C VAL A 102 -3.08 -24.27 -4.07
N GLY A 103 -4.36 -23.94 -3.96
CA GLY A 103 -5.24 -24.33 -2.87
C GLY A 103 -4.92 -23.61 -1.57
N VAL A 104 -4.79 -22.28 -1.61
CA VAL A 104 -4.63 -21.48 -0.39
C VAL A 104 -5.90 -21.49 0.46
N SER A 105 -5.76 -21.29 1.77
CA SER A 105 -6.90 -21.19 2.70
C SER A 105 -7.64 -19.85 2.57
N ALA A 106 -6.90 -18.77 2.26
CA ALA A 106 -7.48 -17.45 2.05
C ALA A 106 -6.67 -16.63 1.04
N ILE A 107 -7.36 -15.63 0.45
CA ILE A 107 -6.78 -14.63 -0.44
C ILE A 107 -7.09 -13.25 0.14
N ILE A 108 -6.08 -12.40 0.27
CA ILE A 108 -6.21 -10.98 0.57
C ILE A 108 -6.03 -10.25 -0.76
N VAL A 109 -7.10 -9.59 -1.24
CA VAL A 109 -7.07 -8.76 -2.46
C VAL A 109 -6.80 -7.33 -2.04
N ASN A 110 -5.67 -6.79 -2.47
CA ASN A 110 -5.22 -5.46 -2.10
C ASN A 110 -5.31 -4.52 -3.32
N HIS A 111 -6.23 -3.57 -3.27
CA HIS A 111 -6.57 -2.66 -4.35
C HIS A 111 -7.02 -3.38 -5.65
N GLY A 112 -7.17 -2.66 -6.71
CA GLY A 112 -7.53 -3.17 -8.03
C GLY A 112 -8.83 -2.61 -8.58
N LEU A 113 -9.18 -3.07 -9.76
CA LEU A 113 -10.40 -2.66 -10.46
C LEU A 113 -11.51 -3.69 -10.18
N PRO A 114 -12.61 -3.31 -9.51
CA PRO A 114 -13.65 -4.26 -9.09
C PRO A 114 -14.17 -5.14 -10.22
N GLU A 115 -14.38 -4.56 -11.40
CA GLU A 115 -14.97 -5.29 -12.54
C GLU A 115 -14.05 -6.40 -13.08
N SER A 116 -12.74 -6.26 -12.95
CA SER A 116 -11.78 -7.30 -13.35
C SER A 116 -11.68 -8.44 -12.36
N LEU A 117 -12.11 -8.22 -11.10
CA LEU A 117 -11.86 -9.12 -9.98
C LEU A 117 -13.09 -9.96 -9.57
N LYS A 118 -14.31 -9.47 -9.81
CA LYS A 118 -15.55 -10.09 -9.34
C LYS A 118 -15.66 -11.58 -9.66
N ASP A 119 -15.42 -11.95 -10.91
CA ASP A 119 -15.52 -13.35 -11.37
C ASP A 119 -14.49 -14.27 -10.73
N VAL A 120 -13.22 -13.84 -10.68
CA VAL A 120 -12.15 -14.67 -10.14
C VAL A 120 -12.29 -14.83 -8.63
N VAL A 121 -12.74 -13.79 -7.94
CA VAL A 121 -13.06 -13.85 -6.51
C VAL A 121 -14.26 -14.77 -6.25
N GLN A 122 -15.30 -14.72 -7.09
CA GLN A 122 -16.42 -15.64 -6.96
C GLN A 122 -15.96 -17.10 -7.10
N ARG A 123 -15.07 -17.39 -8.07
CA ARG A 123 -14.48 -18.75 -8.21
C ARG A 123 -13.69 -19.19 -6.99
N ALA A 124 -12.97 -18.27 -6.31
CA ALA A 124 -12.30 -18.59 -5.05
C ALA A 124 -13.31 -18.98 -3.95
N LEU A 125 -14.36 -18.18 -3.79
CA LEU A 125 -15.43 -18.43 -2.81
C LEU A 125 -16.17 -19.76 -3.08
N ASP A 126 -16.43 -20.10 -4.33
CA ASP A 126 -17.10 -21.36 -4.73
C ASP A 126 -16.26 -22.59 -4.39
N LYS A 127 -14.93 -22.42 -4.35
CA LYS A 127 -13.99 -23.46 -3.88
C LYS A 127 -13.78 -23.48 -2.36
N GLY A 128 -14.52 -22.63 -1.61
CA GLY A 128 -14.41 -22.55 -0.16
C GLY A 128 -13.21 -21.72 0.34
N ILE A 129 -12.43 -21.12 -0.56
CA ILE A 129 -11.32 -20.23 -0.21
C ILE A 129 -11.90 -18.94 0.37
N LYS A 130 -11.38 -18.52 1.51
CA LYS A 130 -11.80 -17.25 2.14
C LYS A 130 -11.20 -16.08 1.40
N VAL A 131 -11.94 -14.96 1.30
CA VAL A 131 -11.44 -13.76 0.64
C VAL A 131 -11.67 -12.56 1.53
N VAL A 132 -10.68 -11.68 1.62
CA VAL A 132 -10.72 -10.38 2.28
C VAL A 132 -10.29 -9.34 1.24
N ALA A 133 -10.90 -8.17 1.23
CA ALA A 133 -10.55 -7.07 0.34
C ALA A 133 -10.04 -5.86 1.13
N PHE A 134 -8.94 -5.26 0.69
CA PHE A 134 -8.44 -3.99 1.19
C PHE A 134 -8.50 -2.96 0.05
N ASP A 135 -9.23 -1.88 0.32
CA ASP A 135 -9.40 -0.72 -0.59
C ASP A 135 -9.84 -1.08 -2.04
N VAL A 136 -10.59 -2.17 -2.18
CA VAL A 136 -11.31 -2.51 -3.41
C VAL A 136 -12.71 -3.05 -3.08
N ASP A 137 -13.75 -2.38 -3.55
CA ASP A 137 -15.13 -2.78 -3.30
C ASP A 137 -15.60 -3.80 -4.35
N LEU A 138 -15.64 -5.06 -3.94
CA LEU A 138 -16.07 -6.17 -4.79
C LEU A 138 -17.60 -6.37 -4.80
N GLY A 139 -18.36 -5.62 -4.00
CA GLY A 139 -19.81 -5.73 -3.90
C GLY A 139 -20.32 -7.08 -3.34
N ASN A 140 -19.44 -7.97 -2.89
CA ASN A 140 -19.79 -9.31 -2.42
C ASN A 140 -19.94 -9.35 -0.90
N PRO A 141 -21.13 -9.70 -0.34
CA PRO A 141 -21.37 -9.70 1.10
C PRO A 141 -20.54 -10.74 1.89
N LYS A 142 -19.96 -11.73 1.21
CA LYS A 142 -19.10 -12.75 1.82
C LYS A 142 -17.65 -12.29 1.95
N VAL A 143 -17.30 -11.12 1.38
CA VAL A 143 -15.95 -10.58 1.38
C VAL A 143 -15.88 -9.39 2.33
N PRO A 144 -15.27 -9.55 3.52
CA PRO A 144 -14.99 -8.42 4.40
C PRO A 144 -14.16 -7.35 3.70
N GLN A 145 -14.56 -6.09 3.91
CA GLN A 145 -13.91 -4.92 3.35
C GLN A 145 -13.10 -4.23 4.44
N ILE A 146 -11.80 -4.10 4.22
CA ILE A 146 -10.90 -3.30 5.05
C ILE A 146 -10.70 -1.95 4.38
N GLU A 147 -10.72 -0.88 5.15
CA GLU A 147 -10.51 0.48 4.65
C GLU A 147 -9.86 1.38 5.71
N GLN A 148 -9.28 2.47 5.26
CA GLN A 148 -8.58 3.47 6.09
C GLN A 148 -9.50 4.57 6.63
N SER A 149 -10.84 4.40 6.61
CA SER A 149 -11.80 5.49 6.87
C SER A 149 -11.54 6.71 5.98
N ASP A 150 -11.60 6.51 4.67
CA ASP A 150 -11.25 7.52 3.66
C ASP A 150 -11.99 8.85 3.81
N ARG A 151 -13.25 8.80 4.27
CA ARG A 151 -14.02 10.03 4.53
C ARG A 151 -13.47 10.80 5.72
N ASP A 152 -13.15 10.11 6.83
CA ASP A 152 -12.56 10.77 8.01
C ASP A 152 -11.18 11.31 7.68
N LEU A 153 -10.38 10.55 6.92
CA LEU A 153 -9.08 10.96 6.43
C LEU A 153 -9.17 12.25 5.61
N ALA A 154 -10.09 12.31 4.64
CA ALA A 154 -10.31 13.51 3.84
C ALA A 154 -10.85 14.67 4.70
N ASN A 155 -11.80 14.42 5.60
CA ASN A 155 -12.38 15.46 6.46
C ASN A 155 -11.32 16.07 7.39
N LEU A 156 -10.47 15.26 8.03
CA LEU A 156 -9.37 15.75 8.88
C LEU A 156 -8.45 16.73 8.12
N LEU A 157 -8.16 16.43 6.86
CA LEU A 157 -7.32 17.29 6.02
C LEU A 157 -8.02 18.57 5.59
N LEU A 158 -9.28 18.47 5.21
CA LEU A 158 -10.08 19.61 4.74
C LEU A 158 -10.41 20.58 5.89
N ASP A 159 -10.71 20.04 7.07
CA ASP A 159 -10.89 20.85 8.29
C ASP A 159 -9.58 21.55 8.67
N GLN A 160 -8.43 20.86 8.56
CA GLN A 160 -7.13 21.49 8.76
C GLN A 160 -6.84 22.57 7.71
N ALA A 161 -7.23 22.34 6.45
CA ALA A 161 -7.06 23.34 5.39
C ALA A 161 -7.88 24.62 5.69
N VAL A 162 -9.12 24.48 6.19
CA VAL A 162 -9.94 25.62 6.63
C VAL A 162 -9.31 26.32 7.84
N LYS A 163 -8.83 25.56 8.81
CA LYS A 163 -8.15 26.11 10.00
C LYS A 163 -6.94 26.96 9.63
N ASP A 164 -6.17 26.52 8.63
CA ASP A 164 -4.92 27.18 8.22
C ASP A 164 -5.14 28.36 7.25
N ASN A 165 -6.22 28.34 6.44
CA ASN A 165 -6.40 29.28 5.33
C ASN A 165 -7.71 30.06 5.39
N GLY A 166 -8.57 29.79 6.39
CA GLY A 166 -9.94 30.32 6.43
C GLY A 166 -10.89 29.54 5.52
N ASP A 167 -12.13 30.01 5.41
CA ASP A 167 -13.22 29.35 4.68
C ASP A 167 -13.31 29.74 3.19
N ALA A 168 -12.34 30.53 2.70
CA ALA A 168 -12.32 31.06 1.33
C ALA A 168 -10.93 30.97 0.73
N PHE A 169 -10.73 30.02 -0.18
CA PHE A 169 -9.46 29.84 -0.90
C PHE A 169 -9.66 29.23 -2.29
N SER A 170 -8.67 29.46 -3.16
CA SER A 170 -8.56 28.78 -4.46
C SER A 170 -7.78 27.47 -4.27
N ALA A 171 -8.37 26.38 -4.74
CA ALA A 171 -7.84 25.03 -4.58
C ALA A 171 -7.47 24.34 -5.90
N GLY A 172 -6.38 23.62 -5.88
CA GLY A 172 -6.09 22.55 -6.82
C GLY A 172 -6.45 21.19 -6.20
N TYR A 173 -6.93 20.28 -7.01
CA TYR A 173 -7.32 18.95 -6.55
C TYR A 173 -6.68 17.86 -7.40
N VAL A 174 -5.98 16.92 -6.74
CA VAL A 174 -5.38 15.78 -7.43
C VAL A 174 -6.29 14.58 -7.26
N TYR A 175 -6.77 14.01 -8.38
CA TYR A 175 -7.75 12.93 -8.35
C TYR A 175 -7.66 12.02 -9.58
N VAL A 176 -7.85 10.73 -9.35
CA VAL A 176 -8.01 9.71 -10.38
C VAL A 176 -9.19 8.83 -10.00
N ALA A 177 -10.15 8.70 -10.91
CA ALA A 177 -11.37 7.92 -10.71
C ALA A 177 -11.13 6.41 -10.83
N GLY A 178 -12.02 5.62 -10.20
CA GLY A 178 -12.06 4.15 -10.35
C GLY A 178 -11.29 3.40 -9.26
N PHE A 179 -10.61 4.11 -8.37
CA PHE A 179 -9.99 3.54 -7.17
C PHE A 179 -10.85 3.84 -5.95
N ALA A 180 -11.35 2.81 -5.28
CA ALA A 180 -12.30 2.95 -4.18
C ALA A 180 -11.88 3.96 -3.10
N PRO A 181 -10.62 4.00 -2.59
CA PRO A 181 -10.20 5.01 -1.62
C PRO A 181 -10.27 6.43 -2.19
N LEU A 182 -9.80 6.64 -3.43
CA LEU A 182 -9.83 7.96 -4.07
C LEU A 182 -11.26 8.43 -4.33
N ASP A 183 -12.15 7.53 -4.76
CA ASP A 183 -13.56 7.85 -5.01
C ASP A 183 -14.30 8.20 -3.70
N ARG A 184 -13.98 7.54 -2.58
CA ARG A 184 -14.52 7.87 -1.26
C ARG A 184 -13.99 9.21 -0.72
N ARG A 185 -12.70 9.52 -0.96
CA ARG A 185 -12.08 10.82 -0.64
C ARG A 185 -12.63 11.93 -1.54
N ASP A 186 -12.92 11.66 -2.83
CA ASP A 186 -13.61 12.61 -3.72
C ASP A 186 -15.04 12.90 -3.27
N ALA A 187 -15.76 11.89 -2.78
CA ALA A 187 -17.09 12.14 -2.21
C ALA A 187 -17.04 13.11 -1.02
N ALA A 188 -16.03 12.98 -0.14
CA ALA A 188 -15.81 13.93 0.95
C ALA A 188 -15.43 15.33 0.42
N TRP A 189 -14.57 15.43 -0.61
CA TRP A 189 -14.23 16.69 -1.26
C TRP A 189 -15.45 17.41 -1.86
N ARG A 190 -16.36 16.67 -2.49
CA ARG A 190 -17.61 17.23 -3.03
C ARG A 190 -18.54 17.73 -1.92
N ASP A 191 -18.66 16.96 -0.81
CA ASP A 191 -19.45 17.37 0.36
C ASP A 191 -18.87 18.62 0.99
N PHE A 192 -17.55 18.68 1.16
CA PHE A 192 -16.83 19.83 1.68
C PHE A 192 -17.07 21.09 0.85
N LYS A 193 -16.97 21.03 -0.48
CA LYS A 193 -17.24 22.20 -1.34
C LYS A 193 -18.69 22.68 -1.24
N ARG A 194 -19.64 21.79 -1.01
CA ARG A 194 -21.04 22.20 -0.77
C ARG A 194 -21.20 22.93 0.56
N ALA A 195 -20.49 22.51 1.58
CA ALA A 195 -20.49 23.17 2.89
C ALA A 195 -19.68 24.48 2.91
N HIS A 196 -18.67 24.60 2.04
CA HIS A 196 -17.77 25.76 1.93
C HIS A 196 -17.83 26.41 0.54
N PRO A 197 -18.92 27.13 0.17
CA PRO A 197 -19.15 27.64 -1.18
C PRO A 197 -18.17 28.71 -1.63
N LYS A 198 -17.37 29.27 -0.71
CA LYS A 198 -16.29 30.21 -1.04
C LYS A 198 -14.98 29.51 -1.44
N VAL A 199 -14.87 28.21 -1.24
CA VAL A 199 -13.75 27.40 -1.74
C VAL A 199 -13.96 27.13 -3.23
N ARG A 200 -13.00 27.54 -4.05
CA ARG A 200 -13.07 27.43 -5.51
C ARG A 200 -12.06 26.41 -6.01
N GLU A 201 -12.53 25.30 -6.58
CA GLU A 201 -11.68 24.38 -7.31
C GLU A 201 -11.31 25.01 -8.65
N GLN A 202 -10.05 25.45 -8.79
CA GLN A 202 -9.53 26.10 -9.99
C GLN A 202 -9.00 25.10 -11.02
N ALA A 203 -8.42 24.01 -10.53
CA ALA A 203 -7.86 22.97 -11.39
C ALA A 203 -8.01 21.59 -10.75
N ARG A 204 -8.20 20.60 -11.61
CA ARG A 204 -8.16 19.17 -11.24
C ARG A 204 -7.21 18.44 -12.18
N TRP A 205 -6.33 17.63 -11.61
CA TRP A 205 -5.38 16.80 -12.35
C TRP A 205 -5.10 15.51 -11.58
N GLY A 206 -4.33 14.61 -12.14
CA GLY A 206 -3.87 13.38 -11.51
C GLY A 206 -3.66 12.26 -12.50
N THR A 207 -2.77 11.36 -12.15
CA THR A 207 -2.51 10.12 -12.88
C THR A 207 -1.90 9.10 -11.92
N VAL A 208 -2.04 7.83 -12.23
CA VAL A 208 -1.35 6.72 -11.57
C VAL A 208 -0.28 6.08 -12.46
N ASP A 209 0.09 6.75 -13.55
CA ASP A 209 1.15 6.29 -14.46
C ASP A 209 2.52 6.40 -13.78
N ASN A 210 3.26 5.32 -13.78
CA ASN A 210 4.59 5.26 -13.16
C ASN A 210 5.66 6.02 -13.98
N PRO A 211 6.58 6.77 -13.31
CA PRO A 211 6.62 7.09 -11.88
C PRO A 211 5.54 8.12 -11.50
N ILE A 212 4.67 7.76 -10.56
CA ILE A 212 3.46 8.54 -10.23
C ILE A 212 3.81 9.99 -9.84
N ALA A 213 4.71 10.18 -8.89
CA ALA A 213 5.07 11.52 -8.41
C ALA A 213 5.59 12.41 -9.53
N GLN A 214 6.44 11.90 -10.44
CA GLN A 214 6.95 12.68 -11.57
C GLN A 214 5.84 13.03 -12.57
N SER A 215 4.96 12.09 -12.86
CA SER A 215 3.84 12.28 -13.79
C SER A 215 2.86 13.32 -13.23
N VAL A 216 2.56 13.27 -11.94
CA VAL A 216 1.74 14.27 -11.23
C VAL A 216 2.45 15.64 -11.19
N ALA A 217 3.77 15.69 -10.99
CA ALA A 217 4.52 16.95 -10.98
C ALA A 217 4.41 17.69 -12.31
N ASN A 218 4.50 16.98 -13.43
CA ASN A 218 4.35 17.56 -14.77
C ASN A 218 2.96 18.21 -14.95
N GLN A 219 1.90 17.55 -14.49
CA GLN A 219 0.53 18.08 -14.54
C GLN A 219 0.34 19.25 -13.57
N ALA A 220 0.86 19.14 -12.33
CA ALA A 220 0.81 20.19 -11.32
C ALA A 220 1.51 21.47 -11.80
N ALA A 221 2.67 21.35 -12.44
CA ALA A 221 3.38 22.49 -13.01
C ALA A 221 2.56 23.23 -14.09
N ALA A 222 1.79 22.51 -14.90
CA ALA A 222 0.88 23.10 -15.86
C ALA A 222 -0.31 23.81 -15.16
N ALA A 223 -0.89 23.14 -14.14
CA ALA A 223 -1.99 23.70 -13.36
C ALA A 223 -1.59 24.99 -12.62
N TYR A 224 -0.41 25.02 -11.99
CA TYR A 224 0.10 26.22 -11.29
C TYR A 224 0.38 27.39 -12.21
N ARG A 225 0.84 27.14 -13.45
CA ARG A 225 1.01 28.21 -14.44
C ARG A 225 -0.32 28.76 -14.94
N ALA A 226 -1.31 27.88 -15.16
CA ALA A 226 -2.62 28.28 -15.64
C ALA A 226 -3.45 28.98 -14.55
N HIS A 227 -3.24 28.64 -13.28
CA HIS A 227 -4.01 29.12 -12.13
C HIS A 227 -3.09 29.61 -11.01
N PRO A 228 -2.41 30.76 -11.16
CA PRO A 228 -1.43 31.27 -10.19
C PRO A 228 -2.06 31.73 -8.86
N ASP A 229 -3.38 31.75 -8.77
CA ASP A 229 -4.17 32.05 -7.57
C ASP A 229 -4.40 30.83 -6.68
N ILE A 230 -4.07 29.60 -7.09
CA ILE A 230 -4.15 28.41 -6.23
C ILE A 230 -3.30 28.62 -4.98
N ARG A 231 -3.90 28.37 -3.81
CA ARG A 231 -3.26 28.47 -2.49
C ARG A 231 -3.25 27.15 -1.73
N VAL A 232 -4.25 26.32 -1.95
CA VAL A 232 -4.41 25.01 -1.31
C VAL A 232 -4.38 23.93 -2.37
N VAL A 233 -3.68 22.85 -2.10
CA VAL A 233 -3.73 21.64 -2.92
C VAL A 233 -4.20 20.49 -2.04
N PHE A 234 -5.33 19.90 -2.39
CA PHE A 234 -5.78 18.64 -1.82
C PHE A 234 -5.25 17.48 -2.68
N ALA A 235 -4.33 16.72 -2.12
CA ALA A 235 -3.64 15.62 -2.78
C ALA A 235 -3.82 14.32 -1.98
N PRO A 236 -4.98 13.65 -2.10
CA PRO A 236 -5.38 12.55 -1.22
C PRO A 236 -4.66 11.21 -1.50
N TYR A 237 -3.36 11.27 -1.69
CA TYR A 237 -2.40 10.16 -1.80
C TYR A 237 -0.99 10.76 -1.70
N ASP A 238 -0.05 10.08 -1.01
CA ASP A 238 1.30 10.61 -0.75
C ASP A 238 2.09 10.86 -2.03
N GLU A 239 2.06 9.95 -3.01
CA GLU A 239 2.71 10.15 -4.31
C GLU A 239 2.13 11.36 -5.09
N PHE A 240 0.84 11.65 -4.90
CA PHE A 240 0.22 12.88 -5.46
C PHE A 240 0.79 14.13 -4.79
N ALA A 241 0.96 14.10 -3.47
CA ALA A 241 1.53 15.20 -2.72
C ALA A 241 3.01 15.40 -3.03
N ARG A 242 3.78 14.31 -3.20
CA ARG A 242 5.18 14.38 -3.65
C ARG A 242 5.29 15.09 -4.99
N GLY A 243 4.44 14.72 -5.96
CA GLY A 243 4.41 15.37 -7.26
C GLY A 243 4.01 16.83 -7.19
N ALA A 244 2.94 17.15 -6.45
CA ALA A 244 2.50 18.52 -6.25
C ALA A 244 3.57 19.39 -5.57
N LYS A 245 4.29 18.82 -4.57
CA LYS A 245 5.41 19.49 -3.89
C LYS A 245 6.59 19.72 -4.83
N LEU A 246 6.98 18.72 -5.60
CA LEU A 246 8.09 18.83 -6.56
C LEU A 246 7.83 20.00 -7.53
N ALA A 247 6.64 20.07 -8.12
CA ALA A 247 6.27 21.17 -9.00
C ALA A 247 6.23 22.54 -8.29
N ALA A 248 5.80 22.57 -7.01
CA ALA A 248 5.79 23.79 -6.22
C ALA A 248 7.20 24.31 -5.91
N ASP A 249 8.13 23.40 -5.60
CA ASP A 249 9.53 23.74 -5.31
C ASP A 249 10.25 24.25 -6.57
N GLU A 250 10.10 23.56 -7.71
CA GLU A 250 10.65 23.97 -9.00
C GLU A 250 10.14 25.35 -9.46
N ALA A 251 8.86 25.59 -9.25
CA ALA A 251 8.22 26.88 -9.58
C ALA A 251 8.45 27.96 -8.52
N LYS A 252 9.17 27.68 -7.41
CA LYS A 252 9.38 28.58 -6.27
C LYS A 252 8.07 29.07 -5.63
N LEU A 253 7.08 28.21 -5.58
CA LEU A 253 5.75 28.50 -5.03
C LEU A 253 5.55 27.97 -3.61
N ALA A 254 6.56 27.32 -3.01
CA ALA A 254 6.44 26.65 -1.71
C ALA A 254 5.93 27.59 -0.58
N SER A 255 6.29 28.88 -0.60
CA SER A 255 5.80 29.86 0.37
C SER A 255 4.34 30.31 0.16
N LYS A 256 3.77 30.03 -1.02
CA LYS A 256 2.43 30.46 -1.43
C LYS A 256 1.39 29.35 -1.42
N LEU A 257 1.85 28.11 -1.45
CA LEU A 257 1.02 26.90 -1.51
C LEU A 257 1.02 26.15 -0.19
N ARG A 258 -0.10 25.50 0.11
CA ARG A 258 -0.24 24.55 1.20
C ARG A 258 -0.83 23.24 0.67
N ILE A 259 -0.10 22.16 0.81
CA ILE A 259 -0.49 20.83 0.33
C ILE A 259 -0.95 19.99 1.53
N TYR A 260 -2.13 19.41 1.39
CA TYR A 260 -2.77 18.50 2.34
C TYR A 260 -2.95 17.14 1.69
N SER A 261 -2.41 16.09 2.31
CA SER A 261 -2.34 14.78 1.69
C SER A 261 -2.88 13.65 2.55
N ALA A 262 -3.08 12.52 1.94
CA ALA A 262 -3.29 11.25 2.61
C ALA A 262 -2.02 10.39 2.57
N ASP A 263 -1.97 9.45 3.51
CA ASP A 263 -0.91 8.46 3.68
C ASP A 263 0.42 9.07 4.17
N ILE A 264 1.35 8.23 4.62
CA ILE A 264 2.64 8.71 5.13
C ILE A 264 3.70 7.59 5.11
N SER A 265 4.91 7.99 4.78
CA SER A 265 6.12 7.19 4.87
C SER A 265 7.23 7.96 5.60
N THR A 266 8.35 7.32 5.88
CA THR A 266 9.52 8.01 6.44
C THR A 266 10.05 9.09 5.50
N ALA A 267 10.02 8.86 4.20
CA ALA A 267 10.42 9.86 3.21
C ALA A 267 9.42 11.03 3.12
N ASP A 268 8.13 10.80 3.36
CA ASP A 268 7.14 11.89 3.45
C ASP A 268 7.35 12.74 4.70
N ILE A 269 7.67 12.11 5.83
CA ILE A 269 8.01 12.84 7.05
C ILE A 269 9.17 13.80 6.77
N GLU A 270 10.22 13.35 6.09
CA GLU A 270 11.34 14.19 5.67
C GLU A 270 10.88 15.33 4.76
N ALA A 271 10.07 15.03 3.73
CA ALA A 271 9.56 16.01 2.80
C ALA A 271 8.66 17.07 3.46
N ILE A 272 7.80 16.68 4.41
CA ILE A 272 6.94 17.58 5.19
C ILE A 272 7.77 18.46 6.12
N ARG A 273 8.79 17.90 6.78
CA ARG A 273 9.68 18.60 7.73
C ARG A 273 10.61 19.60 7.06
N ALA A 274 10.90 19.43 5.78
CA ALA A 274 11.85 20.26 5.05
C ALA A 274 11.57 21.76 5.29
N PRO A 275 12.61 22.61 5.52
CA PRO A 275 12.41 24.03 5.71
C PRO A 275 11.64 24.66 4.54
N GLY A 276 10.57 25.38 4.84
CA GLY A 276 9.74 26.03 3.83
C GLY A 276 8.89 25.10 2.96
N SER A 277 8.74 23.82 3.34
CA SER A 277 7.91 22.88 2.59
C SER A 277 6.47 23.38 2.41
N ALA A 278 5.97 23.28 1.18
CA ALA A 278 4.56 23.49 0.88
C ALA A 278 3.65 22.41 1.44
N TRP A 279 4.17 21.20 1.67
CA TRP A 279 3.42 20.09 2.25
C TRP A 279 3.32 20.24 3.75
N VAL A 280 2.13 20.63 4.25
CA VAL A 280 1.95 21.09 5.64
C VAL A 280 1.23 20.10 6.55
N ALA A 281 0.48 19.18 5.99
CA ALA A 281 -0.23 18.17 6.75
C ALA A 281 -0.54 16.94 5.91
N THR A 282 -0.63 15.80 6.59
CA THR A 282 -1.18 14.56 6.07
C THR A 282 -2.13 13.93 7.08
N ALA A 283 -3.07 13.13 6.62
CA ALA A 283 -3.84 12.23 7.46
C ALA A 283 -3.56 10.79 7.02
N ALA A 284 -3.23 9.92 7.96
CA ALA A 284 -2.75 8.60 7.63
C ALA A 284 -3.15 7.55 8.67
N THR A 285 -3.27 6.32 8.21
CA THR A 285 -3.15 5.11 9.03
C THR A 285 -1.72 4.58 8.94
N ASN A 286 -1.32 3.75 9.90
CA ASN A 286 -0.05 3.04 9.78
C ASN A 286 -0.21 1.88 8.78
N PRO A 287 0.49 1.89 7.64
CA PRO A 287 0.33 0.85 6.63
C PRO A 287 0.66 -0.55 7.16
N ALA A 288 1.67 -0.68 8.02
CA ALA A 288 2.02 -1.96 8.63
C ALA A 288 0.88 -2.51 9.52
N VAL A 289 0.18 -1.62 10.24
CA VAL A 289 -1.01 -2.01 11.02
C VAL A 289 -2.14 -2.46 10.11
N VAL A 290 -2.37 -1.76 8.98
CA VAL A 290 -3.40 -2.17 7.99
C VAL A 290 -3.08 -3.54 7.40
N GLY A 291 -1.81 -3.79 7.06
CA GLY A 291 -1.36 -5.11 6.59
C GLY A 291 -1.58 -6.22 7.64
N ALA A 292 -1.26 -5.94 8.90
CA ALA A 292 -1.53 -6.87 10.00
C ALA A 292 -3.03 -7.14 10.19
N VAL A 293 -3.88 -6.10 10.12
CA VAL A 293 -5.36 -6.23 10.18
C VAL A 293 -5.88 -7.11 9.04
N SER A 294 -5.34 -6.95 7.83
CA SER A 294 -5.73 -7.76 6.67
C SER A 294 -5.46 -9.25 6.89
N VAL A 295 -4.30 -9.58 7.46
CA VAL A 295 -3.96 -10.97 7.78
C VAL A 295 -4.80 -11.49 8.94
N ARG A 296 -5.08 -10.70 9.97
CA ARG A 296 -5.97 -11.07 11.08
C ARG A 296 -7.39 -11.36 10.60
N ALA A 297 -7.92 -10.53 9.68
CA ALA A 297 -9.24 -10.77 9.09
C ALA A 297 -9.29 -12.08 8.30
N ALA A 298 -8.28 -12.35 7.48
CA ALA A 298 -8.16 -13.60 6.77
C ALA A 298 -8.06 -14.81 7.74
N ALA A 299 -7.30 -14.67 8.82
CA ALA A 299 -7.15 -15.71 9.83
C ALA A 299 -8.47 -16.02 10.55
N LEU A 300 -9.25 -15.02 10.95
CA LEU A 300 -10.57 -15.24 11.54
C LEU A 300 -11.50 -15.99 10.59
N LEU A 301 -11.56 -15.58 9.32
CA LEU A 301 -12.39 -16.29 8.32
C LEU A 301 -11.96 -17.76 8.16
N VAL A 302 -10.66 -18.03 8.13
CA VAL A 302 -10.13 -19.40 8.03
C VAL A 302 -10.47 -20.22 9.28
N ALA A 303 -10.48 -19.59 10.45
CA ALA A 303 -10.92 -20.21 11.72
C ALA A 303 -12.45 -20.33 11.85
N GLY A 304 -13.22 -19.94 10.83
CA GLY A 304 -14.69 -19.96 10.88
C GLY A 304 -15.31 -18.87 11.75
N GLN A 305 -14.54 -17.83 12.09
CA GLN A 305 -14.98 -16.68 12.89
C GLN A 305 -15.28 -15.48 11.97
N ASP A 306 -16.21 -14.63 12.38
CA ASP A 306 -16.60 -13.44 11.61
C ASP A 306 -15.72 -12.23 12.00
N PRO A 307 -14.91 -11.68 11.09
CA PRO A 307 -14.12 -10.46 11.35
C PRO A 307 -14.96 -9.17 11.26
N GLY A 308 -16.25 -9.28 10.94
CA GLY A 308 -17.11 -8.17 10.56
C GLY A 308 -17.04 -7.85 9.05
N ARG A 309 -18.11 -7.27 8.54
CA ARG A 309 -18.22 -6.98 7.11
C ARG A 309 -17.42 -5.78 6.65
N ARG A 310 -17.31 -4.76 7.49
CA ARG A 310 -16.57 -3.52 7.25
C ARG A 310 -15.60 -3.28 8.41
N ILE A 311 -14.34 -3.31 8.10
CA ILE A 311 -13.23 -3.20 9.06
C ILE A 311 -12.54 -1.87 8.79
N VAL A 312 -12.58 -0.98 9.77
CA VAL A 312 -12.07 0.39 9.61
C VAL A 312 -10.84 0.58 10.48
N VAL A 313 -9.72 0.98 9.86
CA VAL A 313 -8.54 1.46 10.56
C VAL A 313 -8.61 2.99 10.57
N LYS A 314 -8.67 3.58 11.77
CA LYS A 314 -8.87 5.02 11.91
C LYS A 314 -7.59 5.81 11.57
N PRO A 315 -7.70 6.89 10.78
CA PRO A 315 -6.57 7.74 10.46
C PRO A 315 -6.22 8.70 11.61
N THR A 316 -5.01 9.21 11.57
CA THR A 316 -4.49 10.26 12.44
C THR A 316 -4.08 11.46 11.59
N LEU A 317 -4.50 12.66 11.98
CA LEU A 317 -3.98 13.89 11.39
C LEU A 317 -2.55 14.13 11.92
N ILE A 318 -1.64 14.42 11.01
CA ILE A 318 -0.22 14.65 11.27
C ILE A 318 0.16 15.95 10.59
N THR A 319 0.46 16.98 11.39
CA THR A 319 0.86 18.28 10.84
C THR A 319 2.38 18.41 10.80
N ARG A 320 2.88 19.30 9.94
CA ARG A 320 4.30 19.68 9.94
C ARG A 320 4.76 20.16 11.32
N ASP A 321 3.90 20.90 12.03
CA ASP A 321 4.17 21.37 13.38
C ASP A 321 4.36 20.23 14.38
N ASP A 322 3.52 19.18 14.29
CA ASP A 322 3.68 17.99 15.14
C ASP A 322 5.01 17.30 14.89
N LEU A 323 5.39 17.13 13.62
CA LEU A 323 6.64 16.49 13.23
C LEU A 323 7.87 17.29 13.68
N VAL A 324 7.84 18.61 13.53
CA VAL A 324 8.97 19.49 13.88
C VAL A 324 9.09 19.66 15.37
N LYS A 325 8.00 19.96 16.09
CA LYS A 325 8.01 20.20 17.55
C LYS A 325 8.41 18.96 18.36
N ASN A 326 8.06 17.76 17.87
CA ASN A 326 8.37 16.52 18.56
C ASN A 326 9.61 15.80 17.98
N ASP A 327 10.31 16.43 17.04
CA ASP A 327 11.47 15.89 16.28
C ASP A 327 11.23 14.49 15.70
N ILE A 328 10.03 14.25 15.17
CA ILE A 328 9.63 12.97 14.56
C ILE A 328 10.24 12.89 13.17
N ARG A 329 11.03 11.84 12.91
CA ARG A 329 11.76 11.62 11.64
C ARG A 329 11.38 10.32 10.94
N THR A 330 10.74 9.41 11.66
CA THR A 330 10.41 8.07 11.15
C THR A 330 8.99 7.66 11.53
N ILE A 331 8.45 6.68 10.82
CA ILE A 331 7.16 6.05 11.14
C ILE A 331 7.16 5.45 12.55
N ALA A 332 8.28 4.89 13.01
CA ALA A 332 8.38 4.29 14.35
C ALA A 332 8.21 5.36 15.46
N GLU A 333 8.88 6.52 15.30
CA GLU A 333 8.74 7.65 16.22
C GLU A 333 7.34 8.25 16.19
N LEU A 334 6.69 8.27 15.01
CA LEU A 334 5.31 8.69 14.85
C LEU A 334 4.37 7.82 15.69
N GLY A 335 4.53 6.49 15.63
CA GLY A 335 3.76 5.55 16.45
C GLY A 335 3.97 5.72 17.97
N ALA A 336 5.15 6.14 18.40
CA ALA A 336 5.40 6.44 19.80
C ALA A 336 4.64 7.71 20.28
N LYS A 337 4.47 8.70 19.39
CA LYS A 337 3.75 9.95 19.70
C LYS A 337 2.24 9.82 19.57
N PHE A 338 1.77 9.06 18.59
CA PHE A 338 0.34 8.89 18.28
C PHE A 338 -0.08 7.42 18.51
N PRO A 339 -0.61 7.06 19.70
CA PRO A 339 -0.97 5.67 20.01
C PRO A 339 -1.96 5.05 19.02
N ALA A 340 -2.92 5.85 18.51
CA ALA A 340 -3.88 5.40 17.50
C ALA A 340 -3.21 5.06 16.14
N PHE A 341 -2.04 5.62 15.86
CA PHE A 341 -1.24 5.28 14.69
C PHE A 341 -0.41 4.00 14.89
N ARG A 342 -0.03 3.69 16.14
CA ARG A 342 0.83 2.55 16.45
C ARG A 342 0.13 1.21 16.34
N ALA A 343 -1.12 1.13 16.77
CA ALA A 343 -1.87 -0.12 16.89
C ALA A 343 -3.34 0.05 16.50
N SER A 344 -3.98 -1.04 16.12
CA SER A 344 -5.42 -1.10 15.85
C SER A 344 -6.07 -2.24 16.61
N ASP A 345 -7.17 -1.94 17.31
CA ASP A 345 -8.04 -2.93 17.96
C ASP A 345 -8.92 -3.70 16.96
N ALA A 346 -8.84 -3.33 15.69
CA ALA A 346 -9.63 -3.98 14.65
C ALA A 346 -9.21 -5.45 14.49
N VAL A 347 -10.20 -6.32 14.47
CA VAL A 347 -10.03 -7.75 14.15
C VAL A 347 -9.04 -8.43 15.12
N THR A 348 -9.30 -8.31 16.43
CA THR A 348 -8.55 -9.00 17.47
C THR A 348 -9.31 -10.22 18.00
N ALA A 349 -8.58 -11.22 18.43
CA ALA A 349 -9.10 -12.38 19.19
C ALA A 349 -8.02 -12.85 20.17
N SER A 350 -8.44 -13.53 21.25
CA SER A 350 -7.52 -13.94 22.31
C SER A 350 -6.37 -14.86 21.86
N TRP A 351 -6.57 -15.56 20.74
CA TRP A 351 -5.57 -16.46 20.15
C TRP A 351 -4.68 -15.79 19.08
N ILE A 352 -5.00 -14.56 18.67
CA ILE A 352 -4.23 -13.82 17.68
C ILE A 352 -3.12 -13.03 18.40
N PRO A 353 -1.83 -13.30 18.13
CA PRO A 353 -0.74 -12.56 18.73
C PRO A 353 -0.75 -11.09 18.28
N ALA A 354 -0.54 -10.16 19.20
CA ALA A 354 -0.25 -8.78 18.88
C ALA A 354 1.14 -8.68 18.22
N THR A 355 1.26 -7.81 17.22
CA THR A 355 2.50 -7.61 16.44
C THR A 355 2.94 -6.16 16.37
N ASP A 356 2.40 -5.33 17.22
CA ASP A 356 2.63 -3.87 17.28
C ASP A 356 4.05 -3.52 17.76
#